data_9fabca127114b70f8e99453104e7f813
#
_entry.id   9fabca127114b70f8e99453104e7f813
#
_cell.length_a   1.000
_cell.length_b   1.000
_cell.length_c   1.000
_cell.angle_alpha   90.00
_cell.angle_beta   90.00
_cell.angle_gamma   90.00
#
_symmetry.space_group_name_H-M   'P 1'
#
loop_
_entity.id
_entity.type
_entity.pdbx_description
1 polymer ?
#
loop_
_entity_poly.entity_id
_entity_poly.type
_entity_poly.pdbx_seq_one_letter_code
_entity_poly.pdbx_strand_id
1 'polypeptide(L)'
;MLFSLTDELIDGIISAMENQEKKFAVDAEKNQLVEVSSDFLQNFSVDEENFYCLPEWRPADGFSLREEFVNQLHAPLAHDELQNVLHSGRGVFKSFRNVLKNYPEIERRWHIFKHRIMSMRINEWYNNLREIWGLERLEQLCESDDTSVYDDFSFREYNPSSDKKMLLLHVEPDSCCCEKLPLEVSNAIFEKWCNDFERDDSENQVGFVCFSHSDEFAGCITVSQMAKKQKDVMIMTGIFVPEQFRGLGICTELIQKCVTKLQTIGKKWILIPDLFVPEILQPLLIRTGFEKIYSGFILDLTMA
;
A
#
# COMPACT_ATOMS: atom_id res chain seq x y z
N MET A 1 13.73 -18.93 -21.30
CA MET A 1 14.67 -18.79 -20.17
C MET A 1 13.97 -18.01 -19.04
N LEU A 2 14.25 -18.27 -17.77
CA LEU A 2 13.63 -17.57 -16.64
C LEU A 2 14.39 -16.27 -16.38
N PHE A 3 13.69 -15.19 -16.00
CA PHE A 3 14.28 -13.94 -15.54
C PHE A 3 13.74 -13.55 -14.15
N SER A 4 14.42 -12.64 -13.47
CA SER A 4 14.00 -12.14 -12.17
C SER A 4 13.43 -10.74 -12.30
N LEU A 5 12.26 -10.49 -11.71
CA LEU A 5 11.67 -9.17 -11.68
C LEU A 5 12.32 -8.37 -10.54
N THR A 6 13.21 -7.45 -10.89
CA THR A 6 13.89 -6.52 -9.96
C THR A 6 13.20 -5.16 -10.01
N ASP A 7 13.42 -4.31 -8.98
CA ASP A 7 12.83 -2.97 -8.93
C ASP A 7 13.29 -2.11 -10.11
N GLU A 8 14.57 -2.17 -10.47
CA GLU A 8 15.12 -1.49 -11.65
C GLU A 8 14.41 -1.94 -12.94
N LEU A 9 14.08 -3.22 -13.05
CA LEU A 9 13.36 -3.76 -14.20
C LEU A 9 11.90 -3.29 -14.19
N ILE A 10 11.24 -3.24 -13.02
CA ILE A 10 9.88 -2.70 -12.87
C ILE A 10 9.82 -1.24 -13.32
N ASP A 11 10.74 -0.38 -12.86
CA ASP A 11 10.81 1.03 -13.24
C ASP A 11 11.04 1.20 -14.75
N GLY A 12 11.92 0.38 -15.29
CA GLY A 12 12.16 0.31 -16.72
C GLY A 12 10.92 -0.08 -17.50
N ILE A 13 10.18 -1.10 -17.05
CA ILE A 13 8.93 -1.57 -17.67
C ILE A 13 7.86 -0.48 -17.60
N ILE A 14 7.69 0.20 -16.45
CA ILE A 14 6.75 1.33 -16.30
C ILE A 14 7.04 2.40 -17.35
N SER A 15 8.31 2.80 -17.47
CA SER A 15 8.75 3.80 -18.45
C SER A 15 8.51 3.35 -19.90
N ALA A 16 8.73 2.08 -20.18
CA ALA A 16 8.52 1.48 -21.49
C ALA A 16 7.03 1.37 -21.86
N MET A 17 6.17 1.02 -20.89
CA MET A 17 4.71 0.96 -21.07
C MET A 17 4.12 2.35 -21.40
N GLU A 18 4.64 3.42 -20.83
CA GLU A 18 4.22 4.79 -21.12
C GLU A 18 4.71 5.30 -22.48
N ASN A 19 5.69 4.63 -23.08
CA ASN A 19 6.25 5.04 -24.38
C ASN A 19 5.36 4.53 -25.52
N GLN A 20 4.75 5.44 -26.26
CA GLN A 20 3.88 5.11 -27.39
C GLN A 20 4.62 5.03 -28.75
N GLU A 21 5.86 5.51 -28.81
CA GLU A 21 6.63 5.57 -30.05
C GLU A 21 7.49 4.31 -30.26
N LYS A 22 7.96 3.72 -29.17
CA LYS A 22 8.88 2.59 -29.19
C LYS A 22 8.26 1.37 -28.53
N LYS A 23 8.63 0.21 -29.01
CA LYS A 23 8.25 -1.07 -28.42
C LYS A 23 9.43 -1.68 -27.69
N PHE A 24 9.13 -2.36 -26.58
CA PHE A 24 10.15 -2.97 -25.73
C PHE A 24 9.76 -4.41 -25.38
N ALA A 25 10.77 -5.21 -25.10
CA ALA A 25 10.62 -6.56 -24.56
C ALA A 25 11.66 -6.78 -23.45
N VAL A 26 11.42 -7.74 -22.56
CA VAL A 26 12.41 -8.20 -21.59
C VAL A 26 13.29 -9.26 -22.23
N ASP A 27 14.61 -9.04 -22.25
CA ASP A 27 15.63 -10.03 -22.56
C ASP A 27 15.91 -10.83 -21.28
N ALA A 28 15.43 -12.06 -21.21
CA ALA A 28 15.56 -12.92 -20.03
C ALA A 28 17.00 -13.38 -19.77
N GLU A 29 17.86 -13.42 -20.80
CA GLU A 29 19.25 -13.84 -20.63
C GLU A 29 20.06 -12.74 -19.93
N LYS A 30 19.79 -11.47 -20.26
CA LYS A 30 20.48 -10.33 -19.69
C LYS A 30 19.75 -9.68 -18.52
N ASN A 31 18.51 -10.11 -18.26
CA ASN A 31 17.59 -9.48 -17.30
C ASN A 31 17.43 -7.97 -17.51
N GLN A 32 17.24 -7.55 -18.76
CA GLN A 32 17.19 -6.16 -19.16
C GLN A 32 16.10 -5.87 -20.19
N LEU A 33 15.65 -4.62 -20.25
CA LEU A 33 14.78 -4.13 -21.31
C LEU A 33 15.57 -3.84 -22.57
N VAL A 34 15.00 -4.30 -23.69
CA VAL A 34 15.55 -4.05 -25.04
C VAL A 34 14.47 -3.42 -25.91
N GLU A 35 14.88 -2.46 -26.74
CA GLU A 35 14.03 -1.88 -27.78
C GLU A 35 13.90 -2.89 -28.93
N VAL A 36 12.65 -3.16 -29.34
CA VAL A 36 12.35 -4.10 -30.42
C VAL A 36 11.63 -3.40 -31.57
N SER A 37 11.92 -3.82 -32.80
CA SER A 37 11.21 -3.29 -33.97
C SER A 37 9.78 -3.83 -34.04
N SER A 38 8.88 -3.11 -34.69
CA SER A 38 7.49 -3.56 -34.88
C SER A 38 7.41 -4.87 -35.67
N ASP A 39 8.35 -5.09 -36.58
CA ASP A 39 8.43 -6.31 -37.40
C ASP A 39 8.87 -7.51 -36.55
N PHE A 40 9.66 -7.30 -35.52
CA PHE A 40 10.08 -8.33 -34.56
C PHE A 40 8.88 -8.91 -33.81
N LEU A 41 7.93 -8.07 -33.39
CA LEU A 41 6.72 -8.50 -32.67
C LEU A 41 5.70 -9.24 -33.56
N GLN A 42 5.70 -8.97 -34.88
CA GLN A 42 4.80 -9.65 -35.82
C GLN A 42 5.32 -11.02 -36.29
N ASN A 43 6.62 -11.19 -36.27
CA ASN A 43 7.29 -12.41 -36.72
C ASN A 43 7.88 -13.24 -35.58
N PHE A 44 7.31 -13.11 -34.37
CA PHE A 44 7.73 -13.88 -33.20
C PHE A 44 7.71 -15.38 -33.51
N SER A 45 8.84 -15.93 -33.91
CA SER A 45 9.01 -17.37 -34.14
C SER A 45 9.44 -18.04 -32.83
N VAL A 46 9.02 -19.27 -32.65
CA VAL A 46 9.24 -20.12 -31.46
C VAL A 46 10.72 -20.28 -31.06
N ASP A 47 11.64 -19.78 -31.88
CA ASP A 47 13.11 -19.89 -31.66
C ASP A 47 13.68 -18.73 -30.77
N GLU A 48 12.88 -17.75 -30.40
CA GLU A 48 13.33 -16.63 -29.55
C GLU A 48 12.83 -16.77 -28.09
N GLU A 49 13.11 -17.91 -27.50
CA GLU A 49 12.69 -18.31 -26.13
C GLU A 49 13.14 -17.35 -24.99
N ASN A 50 13.93 -16.32 -25.33
CA ASN A 50 14.54 -15.44 -24.35
C ASN A 50 13.89 -14.06 -24.23
N PHE A 51 12.91 -13.73 -25.09
CA PHE A 51 12.29 -12.41 -25.09
C PHE A 51 10.82 -12.49 -24.65
N TYR A 52 10.42 -11.58 -23.76
CA TYR A 52 9.06 -11.49 -23.26
C TYR A 52 8.45 -10.12 -23.55
N CYS A 53 7.31 -10.12 -24.25
CA CYS A 53 6.56 -8.89 -24.52
C CYS A 53 6.02 -8.31 -23.22
N LEU A 54 6.07 -6.97 -23.11
CA LEU A 54 5.54 -6.27 -21.93
C LEU A 54 4.01 -6.36 -21.86
N PRO A 55 3.43 -6.19 -20.67
CA PRO A 55 1.98 -6.09 -20.51
C PRO A 55 1.43 -4.94 -21.36
N GLU A 56 0.29 -5.18 -22.00
CA GLU A 56 -0.35 -4.18 -22.85
C GLU A 56 -0.80 -2.97 -22.02
N TRP A 57 -0.41 -1.78 -22.46
CA TRP A 57 -0.80 -0.50 -21.87
C TRP A 57 -1.31 0.43 -22.94
N ARG A 58 -2.61 0.69 -22.93
CA ARG A 58 -3.28 1.54 -23.91
C ARG A 58 -3.45 2.96 -23.39
N PRO A 59 -3.61 3.96 -24.25
CA PRO A 59 -3.96 5.32 -23.84
C PRO A 59 -5.21 5.38 -22.95
N ALA A 60 -6.18 4.48 -23.16
CA ALA A 60 -7.38 4.35 -22.33
C ALA A 60 -7.04 3.94 -20.89
N ASP A 61 -6.11 3.01 -20.70
CA ASP A 61 -5.65 2.59 -19.35
C ASP A 61 -5.01 3.77 -18.62
N GLY A 62 -4.17 4.55 -19.34
CA GLY A 62 -3.56 5.77 -18.80
C GLY A 62 -4.57 6.88 -18.48
N PHE A 63 -5.70 6.94 -19.19
CA PHE A 63 -6.80 7.85 -18.88
C PHE A 63 -7.56 7.40 -17.64
N SER A 64 -7.98 6.15 -17.58
CA SER A 64 -8.70 5.56 -16.43
C SER A 64 -7.90 5.69 -15.13
N LEU A 65 -6.58 5.49 -15.21
CA LEU A 65 -5.69 5.68 -14.06
C LEU A 65 -5.73 7.11 -13.51
N ARG A 66 -5.78 8.11 -14.38
CA ARG A 66 -5.88 9.53 -13.98
C ARG A 66 -7.24 9.87 -13.41
N GLU A 67 -8.30 9.34 -14.02
CA GLU A 67 -9.66 9.50 -13.53
C GLU A 67 -9.83 8.90 -12.14
N GLU A 68 -9.31 7.68 -11.91
CA GLU A 68 -9.30 7.03 -10.60
C GLU A 68 -8.56 7.86 -9.56
N PHE A 69 -7.38 8.37 -9.90
CA PHE A 69 -6.61 9.25 -9.01
C PHE A 69 -7.39 10.51 -8.64
N VAL A 70 -8.00 11.19 -9.62
CA VAL A 70 -8.75 12.43 -9.38
C VAL A 70 -9.98 12.16 -8.51
N ASN A 71 -10.68 11.06 -8.72
CA ASN A 71 -11.85 10.68 -7.92
C ASN A 71 -11.51 10.43 -6.44
N GLN A 72 -10.26 10.03 -6.14
CA GLN A 72 -9.76 9.82 -4.78
C GLN A 72 -9.14 11.09 -4.16
N LEU A 73 -9.14 12.23 -4.88
CA LEU A 73 -8.45 13.43 -4.44
C LEU A 73 -9.35 14.32 -3.58
N HIS A 74 -8.95 14.57 -2.34
CA HIS A 74 -9.69 15.39 -1.37
C HIS A 74 -9.27 16.86 -1.33
N ALA A 75 -8.49 17.34 -2.32
CA ALA A 75 -8.07 18.73 -2.46
C ALA A 75 -8.97 19.48 -3.46
N PRO A 76 -9.99 20.25 -3.02
CA PRO A 76 -11.05 20.74 -3.92
C PRO A 76 -10.55 21.52 -5.12
N LEU A 77 -9.58 22.44 -4.93
CA LEU A 77 -9.05 23.26 -6.04
C LEU A 77 -8.33 22.42 -7.09
N ALA A 78 -7.45 21.52 -6.65
CA ALA A 78 -6.71 20.67 -7.57
C ALA A 78 -7.61 19.61 -8.22
N HIS A 79 -8.58 19.07 -7.47
CA HIS A 79 -9.59 18.15 -7.99
C HIS A 79 -10.35 18.80 -9.15
N ASP A 80 -10.89 20.01 -8.96
CA ASP A 80 -11.69 20.69 -9.99
C ASP A 80 -10.85 21.02 -11.25
N GLU A 81 -9.61 21.48 -11.07
CA GLU A 81 -8.70 21.75 -12.19
C GLU A 81 -8.35 20.47 -12.95
N LEU A 82 -7.99 19.39 -12.26
CA LEU A 82 -7.63 18.12 -12.88
C LEU A 82 -8.86 17.46 -13.55
N GLN A 83 -10.02 17.53 -12.94
CA GLN A 83 -11.27 17.03 -13.50
C GLN A 83 -11.64 17.78 -14.78
N ASN A 84 -11.52 19.11 -14.81
CA ASN A 84 -11.74 19.92 -15.99
C ASN A 84 -10.78 19.53 -17.13
N VAL A 85 -9.53 19.22 -16.81
CA VAL A 85 -8.54 18.73 -17.78
C VAL A 85 -8.94 17.38 -18.35
N LEU A 86 -9.41 16.45 -17.53
CA LEU A 86 -9.87 15.13 -18.01
C LEU A 86 -11.03 15.25 -19.01
N HIS A 87 -11.90 16.23 -18.83
CA HIS A 87 -13.05 16.48 -19.72
C HIS A 87 -12.70 17.34 -20.94
N SER A 88 -11.48 17.87 -21.07
CA SER A 88 -11.09 18.79 -22.18
C SER A 88 -10.95 18.12 -23.56
N GLY A 89 -10.88 16.81 -23.62
CA GLY A 89 -10.91 15.98 -24.83
C GLY A 89 -9.63 15.93 -25.65
N ARG A 90 -8.74 16.92 -25.60
CA ARG A 90 -7.48 16.94 -26.36
C ARG A 90 -6.29 17.32 -25.47
N GLY A 91 -5.15 16.62 -25.66
CA GLY A 91 -3.91 16.92 -24.95
C GLY A 91 -3.99 16.69 -23.43
N VAL A 92 -4.94 15.87 -22.98
CA VAL A 92 -5.27 15.59 -21.58
C VAL A 92 -4.00 15.27 -20.76
N PHE A 93 -3.16 14.37 -21.22
CA PHE A 93 -1.98 13.93 -20.48
C PHE A 93 -0.94 15.06 -20.25
N LYS A 94 -0.76 15.92 -21.25
CA LYS A 94 0.13 17.07 -21.11
C LYS A 94 -0.47 18.12 -20.18
N SER A 95 -1.76 18.39 -20.32
CA SER A 95 -2.46 19.37 -19.47
C SER A 95 -2.53 18.89 -18.03
N PHE A 96 -2.81 17.60 -17.79
CA PHE A 96 -2.81 16.99 -16.48
C PHE A 96 -1.45 17.18 -15.77
N ARG A 97 -0.35 16.87 -16.45
CA ARG A 97 1.01 17.10 -15.91
C ARG A 97 1.29 18.58 -15.62
N ASN A 98 0.76 19.48 -16.44
CA ASN A 98 0.96 20.91 -16.21
C ASN A 98 0.19 21.41 -14.99
N VAL A 99 -1.01 20.90 -14.73
CA VAL A 99 -1.76 21.22 -13.50
C VAL A 99 -1.04 20.67 -12.28
N LEU A 100 -0.61 19.41 -12.31
CA LEU A 100 0.12 18.80 -11.18
C LEU A 100 1.34 19.62 -10.73
N LYS A 101 2.08 20.23 -11.65
CA LYS A 101 3.22 21.10 -11.30
C LYS A 101 2.87 22.29 -10.41
N ASN A 102 1.61 22.72 -10.41
CA ASN A 102 1.13 23.78 -9.51
C ASN A 102 0.88 23.28 -8.09
N TYR A 103 0.83 21.94 -7.90
CA TYR A 103 0.52 21.26 -6.65
C TYR A 103 1.55 20.18 -6.34
N PRO A 104 2.77 20.53 -5.84
CA PRO A 104 3.88 19.58 -5.66
C PRO A 104 3.55 18.35 -4.82
N GLU A 105 2.75 18.49 -3.77
CA GLU A 105 2.31 17.36 -2.93
C GLU A 105 1.39 16.39 -3.68
N ILE A 106 0.48 16.94 -4.50
CA ILE A 106 -0.43 16.13 -5.32
C ILE A 106 0.34 15.46 -6.46
N GLU A 107 1.36 16.14 -7.01
CA GLU A 107 2.26 15.56 -8.01
C GLU A 107 3.01 14.34 -7.44
N ARG A 108 3.54 14.43 -6.22
CA ARG A 108 4.15 13.28 -5.53
C ARG A 108 3.17 12.15 -5.31
N ARG A 109 1.99 12.44 -4.77
CA ARG A 109 0.92 11.44 -4.59
C ARG A 109 0.53 10.77 -5.91
N TRP A 110 0.48 11.52 -7.00
CA TRP A 110 0.25 10.98 -8.35
C TRP A 110 1.35 10.00 -8.76
N HIS A 111 2.62 10.34 -8.54
CA HIS A 111 3.73 9.46 -8.91
C HIS A 111 3.68 8.14 -8.13
N ILE A 112 3.46 8.19 -6.82
CA ILE A 112 3.32 7.02 -5.97
C ILE A 112 2.10 6.17 -6.39
N PHE A 113 0.95 6.80 -6.57
CA PHE A 113 -0.27 6.12 -7.01
C PHE A 113 -0.07 5.42 -8.36
N LYS A 114 0.49 6.15 -9.34
CA LYS A 114 0.77 5.62 -10.68
C LYS A 114 1.73 4.43 -10.61
N HIS A 115 2.85 4.58 -9.91
CA HIS A 115 3.84 3.53 -9.75
C HIS A 115 3.22 2.27 -9.14
N ARG A 116 2.45 2.42 -8.06
CA ARG A 116 1.76 1.31 -7.41
C ARG A 116 0.85 0.53 -8.36
N ILE A 117 -0.05 1.22 -9.07
CA ILE A 117 -1.01 0.54 -9.95
C ILE A 117 -0.31 -0.14 -11.14
N MET A 118 0.71 0.52 -11.71
CA MET A 118 1.47 -0.06 -12.81
C MET A 118 2.31 -1.26 -12.33
N SER A 119 2.93 -1.19 -11.16
CA SER A 119 3.67 -2.32 -10.56
C SER A 119 2.76 -3.51 -10.27
N MET A 120 1.54 -3.30 -9.78
CA MET A 120 0.56 -4.37 -9.61
C MET A 120 0.28 -5.10 -10.93
N ARG A 121 0.08 -4.36 -12.03
CA ARG A 121 -0.16 -4.94 -13.35
C ARG A 121 1.06 -5.71 -13.89
N ILE A 122 2.27 -5.19 -13.64
CA ILE A 122 3.52 -5.86 -14.01
C ILE A 122 3.70 -7.16 -13.21
N ASN A 123 3.43 -7.14 -11.91
CA ASN A 123 3.51 -8.32 -11.06
C ASN A 123 2.48 -9.40 -11.47
N GLU A 124 1.25 -9.01 -11.84
CA GLU A 124 0.25 -9.94 -12.36
C GLU A 124 0.73 -10.57 -13.68
N TRP A 125 1.24 -9.78 -14.61
CA TRP A 125 1.83 -10.25 -15.85
C TRP A 125 2.98 -11.23 -15.59
N TYR A 126 3.90 -10.88 -14.69
CA TYR A 126 5.02 -11.74 -14.32
C TYR A 126 4.56 -13.06 -13.67
N ASN A 127 3.55 -13.00 -12.81
CA ASN A 127 2.95 -14.19 -12.21
C ASN A 127 2.32 -15.11 -13.26
N ASN A 128 1.69 -14.56 -14.28
CA ASN A 128 1.16 -15.35 -15.39
C ASN A 128 2.29 -16.04 -16.18
N LEU A 129 3.44 -15.37 -16.38
CA LEU A 129 4.63 -15.99 -16.96
C LEU A 129 5.17 -17.12 -16.07
N ARG A 130 5.22 -16.91 -14.75
CA ARG A 130 5.66 -17.94 -13.79
C ARG A 130 4.79 -19.19 -13.85
N GLU A 131 3.48 -19.04 -13.99
CA GLU A 131 2.57 -20.19 -14.19
C GLU A 131 2.88 -20.94 -15.49
N ILE A 132 3.14 -20.23 -16.59
CA ILE A 132 3.55 -20.83 -17.87
C ILE A 132 4.87 -21.58 -17.70
N TRP A 133 5.79 -21.09 -16.87
CA TRP A 133 7.05 -21.76 -16.58
C TRP A 133 6.92 -22.95 -15.60
N GLY A 134 5.72 -23.22 -15.07
CA GLY A 134 5.47 -24.26 -14.06
C GLY A 134 5.97 -23.89 -12.66
N LEU A 135 6.15 -22.61 -12.37
CA LEU A 135 6.53 -22.07 -11.06
C LEU A 135 5.30 -21.60 -10.30
N GLU A 136 5.35 -21.66 -8.98
CA GLU A 136 4.32 -21.04 -8.13
C GLU A 136 4.26 -19.52 -8.35
N ARG A 137 3.05 -18.96 -8.23
CA ARG A 137 2.88 -17.50 -8.23
C ARG A 137 3.70 -16.91 -7.09
N LEU A 138 4.37 -15.80 -7.35
CA LEU A 138 4.85 -14.98 -6.26
C LEU A 138 3.62 -14.33 -5.62
N GLU A 139 3.44 -14.52 -4.33
CA GLU A 139 2.49 -13.69 -3.60
C GLU A 139 2.84 -12.23 -3.90
N GLN A 140 1.83 -11.44 -4.26
CA GLN A 140 2.06 -10.04 -4.61
C GLN A 140 2.68 -9.34 -3.39
N LEU A 141 3.99 -9.21 -3.45
CA LEU A 141 4.69 -8.27 -2.61
C LEU A 141 4.27 -6.89 -3.12
N CYS A 142 3.33 -6.25 -2.47
CA CYS A 142 3.32 -4.80 -2.48
C CYS A 142 4.59 -4.40 -1.73
N GLU A 143 5.73 -4.41 -2.40
CA GLU A 143 6.92 -3.72 -1.94
C GLU A 143 6.54 -2.25 -1.97
N SER A 144 6.14 -1.74 -0.81
CA SER A 144 6.29 -0.32 -0.56
C SER A 144 7.80 -0.10 -0.64
N ASP A 145 8.24 0.70 -1.59
CA ASP A 145 9.55 1.30 -1.59
C ASP A 145 9.71 1.96 -0.22
N ASP A 146 10.45 1.29 0.71
CA ASP A 146 10.57 1.73 2.10
C ASP A 146 11.15 3.15 2.21
N THR A 147 11.87 3.60 1.17
CA THR A 147 12.42 4.95 1.08
C THR A 147 11.37 6.01 0.75
N SER A 148 10.36 5.70 -0.08
CA SER A 148 9.37 6.70 -0.52
C SER A 148 8.37 7.09 0.58
N VAL A 149 8.08 6.18 1.52
CA VAL A 149 7.15 6.47 2.62
C VAL A 149 7.73 7.49 3.59
N TYR A 150 9.04 7.46 3.84
CA TYR A 150 9.71 8.43 4.72
C TYR A 150 9.88 9.81 4.10
N ASP A 151 9.91 9.89 2.77
CA ASP A 151 10.03 11.17 2.07
C ASP A 151 8.71 11.97 2.13
N ASP A 152 7.58 11.30 2.28
CA ASP A 152 6.25 11.91 2.26
C ASP A 152 5.55 11.92 3.62
N PHE A 153 5.99 11.06 4.57
CA PHE A 153 5.33 10.88 5.85
C PHE A 153 6.32 10.86 7.01
N SER A 154 5.91 11.47 8.11
CA SER A 154 6.63 11.44 9.38
C SER A 154 5.98 10.46 10.35
N PHE A 155 6.79 9.59 10.96
CA PHE A 155 6.34 8.62 11.94
C PHE A 155 6.93 8.97 13.30
N ARG A 156 6.10 9.05 14.32
CA ARG A 156 6.54 9.27 15.70
C ARG A 156 5.87 8.29 16.66
N GLU A 157 6.48 8.10 17.81
CA GLU A 157 5.88 7.29 18.87
C GLU A 157 4.56 7.92 19.34
N TYR A 158 3.57 7.06 19.58
CA TYR A 158 2.28 7.42 20.13
C TYR A 158 2.43 7.88 21.58
N ASN A 159 1.87 9.02 21.90
CA ASN A 159 1.79 9.55 23.27
C ASN A 159 0.32 9.52 23.74
N PRO A 160 -0.03 8.62 24.69
CA PRO A 160 -1.41 8.48 25.16
C PRO A 160 -2.03 9.79 25.66
N SER A 161 -1.23 10.67 26.28
CA SER A 161 -1.73 11.91 26.89
C SER A 161 -2.15 12.96 25.86
N SER A 162 -1.47 13.03 24.70
CA SER A 162 -1.74 14.00 23.64
C SER A 162 -2.56 13.43 22.50
N ASP A 163 -2.28 12.19 22.12
CA ASP A 163 -2.75 11.64 20.86
C ASP A 163 -4.08 10.89 20.97
N LYS A 164 -4.43 10.39 22.17
CA LYS A 164 -5.64 9.60 22.39
C LYS A 164 -6.91 10.30 21.92
N LYS A 165 -7.06 11.57 22.28
CA LYS A 165 -8.21 12.39 21.86
C LYS A 165 -8.21 12.64 20.35
N MET A 166 -7.03 12.90 19.79
CA MET A 166 -6.87 13.11 18.36
C MET A 166 -7.27 11.85 17.57
N LEU A 167 -6.82 10.67 18.01
CA LEU A 167 -7.17 9.42 17.34
C LEU A 167 -8.68 9.16 17.34
N LEU A 168 -9.34 9.38 18.48
CA LEU A 168 -10.80 9.23 18.60
C LEU A 168 -11.59 10.18 17.69
N LEU A 169 -11.00 11.32 17.29
CA LEU A 169 -11.64 12.27 16.38
C LEU A 169 -11.41 11.91 14.89
N HIS A 170 -10.34 11.20 14.56
CA HIS A 170 -9.97 10.90 13.17
C HIS A 170 -10.33 9.48 12.72
N VAL A 171 -10.60 8.59 13.67
CA VAL A 171 -11.04 7.22 13.34
C VAL A 171 -12.55 7.22 13.14
N GLU A 172 -12.98 6.82 11.95
CA GLU A 172 -14.39 6.76 11.58
C GLU A 172 -14.93 5.32 11.65
N PRO A 173 -16.24 5.12 11.87
CA PRO A 173 -16.85 3.78 11.95
C PRO A 173 -16.58 2.93 10.72
N ASP A 174 -16.67 3.51 9.52
CA ASP A 174 -16.46 2.81 8.24
C ASP A 174 -15.01 2.35 8.04
N SER A 175 -14.10 2.85 8.84
CA SER A 175 -12.67 2.53 8.76
C SER A 175 -12.27 1.28 9.54
N CYS A 176 -13.10 0.91 10.52
CA CYS A 176 -12.84 -0.22 11.43
C CYS A 176 -13.54 -1.51 11.01
N CYS A 177 -14.44 -1.47 10.02
CA CYS A 177 -15.33 -2.59 9.73
C CYS A 177 -15.22 -3.08 8.28
N CYS A 178 -15.44 -4.38 8.10
CA CYS A 178 -15.58 -4.99 6.79
C CYS A 178 -16.77 -4.35 6.04
N GLU A 179 -16.57 -3.95 4.79
CA GLU A 179 -17.58 -3.35 3.88
C GLU A 179 -18.91 -4.13 3.77
N LYS A 180 -18.99 -5.30 4.38
CA LYS A 180 -20.16 -6.22 4.29
C LYS A 180 -21.08 -6.19 5.50
N LEU A 181 -20.77 -5.39 6.54
CA LEU A 181 -21.59 -5.35 7.74
C LEU A 181 -22.70 -4.29 7.64
N PRO A 182 -23.90 -4.56 8.20
CA PRO A 182 -24.92 -3.52 8.36
C PRO A 182 -24.38 -2.35 9.19
N LEU A 183 -24.80 -1.12 8.83
CA LEU A 183 -24.31 0.12 9.44
C LEU A 183 -24.48 0.12 10.99
N GLU A 184 -25.59 -0.42 11.48
CA GLU A 184 -25.84 -0.50 12.92
C GLU A 184 -24.82 -1.42 13.62
N VAL A 185 -24.38 -2.49 12.95
CA VAL A 185 -23.38 -3.42 13.50
C VAL A 185 -22.00 -2.77 13.49
N SER A 186 -21.64 -2.08 12.39
CA SER A 186 -20.39 -1.33 12.28
C SER A 186 -20.30 -0.26 13.37
N ASN A 187 -21.36 0.52 13.56
CA ASN A 187 -21.41 1.55 14.60
C ASN A 187 -21.28 0.95 16.02
N ALA A 188 -21.94 -0.19 16.29
CA ALA A 188 -21.84 -0.85 17.59
C ALA A 188 -20.42 -1.39 17.88
N ILE A 189 -19.76 -1.95 16.88
CA ILE A 189 -18.35 -2.39 16.97
C ILE A 189 -17.44 -1.19 17.24
N PHE A 190 -17.64 -0.12 16.50
CA PHE A 190 -16.86 1.11 16.65
C PHE A 190 -17.05 1.75 18.04
N GLU A 191 -18.29 1.88 18.51
CA GLU A 191 -18.59 2.39 19.85
C GLU A 191 -17.94 1.53 20.94
N LYS A 192 -17.98 0.21 20.79
CA LYS A 192 -17.29 -0.71 21.69
C LYS A 192 -15.78 -0.47 21.68
N TRP A 193 -15.19 -0.36 20.50
CA TRP A 193 -13.76 -0.07 20.34
C TRP A 193 -13.37 1.26 21.01
N CYS A 194 -14.12 2.34 20.78
CA CYS A 194 -13.90 3.63 21.42
C CYS A 194 -13.91 3.51 22.95
N ASN A 195 -14.91 2.82 23.51
CA ASN A 195 -15.04 2.62 24.94
C ASN A 195 -13.88 1.82 25.52
N ASP A 196 -13.46 0.77 24.83
CA ASP A 196 -12.34 -0.08 25.26
C ASP A 196 -11.02 0.70 25.16
N PHE A 197 -10.83 1.48 24.10
CA PHE A 197 -9.65 2.32 23.88
C PHE A 197 -9.56 3.48 24.91
N GLU A 198 -10.68 4.10 25.27
CA GLU A 198 -10.72 5.15 26.31
C GLU A 198 -10.38 4.62 27.71
N ARG A 199 -10.84 3.39 28.03
CA ARG A 199 -10.64 2.76 29.34
C ARG A 199 -9.26 2.17 29.54
N ASP A 200 -8.52 1.95 28.45
CA ASP A 200 -7.21 1.35 28.54
C ASP A 200 -6.22 2.27 29.28
N ASP A 201 -5.58 1.70 30.31
CA ASP A 201 -4.68 2.43 31.19
C ASP A 201 -3.41 2.83 30.45
N SER A 202 -3.19 4.11 30.28
CA SER A 202 -2.21 4.70 29.35
C SER A 202 -0.74 4.34 29.62
N GLU A 203 -0.41 3.83 30.81
CA GLU A 203 1.00 3.50 31.16
C GLU A 203 1.60 2.35 30.37
N ASN A 204 0.76 1.51 29.75
CA ASN A 204 1.18 0.30 29.02
C ASN A 204 0.85 0.31 27.52
N GLN A 205 0.37 1.45 27.01
CA GLN A 205 0.12 1.60 25.58
C GLN A 205 1.41 1.98 24.83
N VAL A 206 1.69 1.28 23.75
CA VAL A 206 2.78 1.56 22.80
C VAL A 206 2.18 1.70 21.42
N GLY A 207 2.75 2.53 20.59
CA GLY A 207 2.27 2.66 19.22
C GLY A 207 3.03 3.73 18.44
N PHE A 208 2.56 3.95 17.23
CA PHE A 208 3.09 4.98 16.34
C PHE A 208 1.94 5.73 15.70
N VAL A 209 2.17 7.00 15.43
CA VAL A 209 1.30 7.87 14.64
C VAL A 209 2.06 8.38 13.44
N CYS A 210 1.35 8.50 12.32
CA CYS A 210 1.88 8.94 11.05
C CYS A 210 1.19 10.24 10.63
N PHE A 211 1.97 11.19 10.13
CA PHE A 211 1.50 12.45 9.58
C PHE A 211 2.10 12.68 8.20
N SER A 212 1.36 13.33 7.32
CA SER A 212 1.90 13.88 6.08
C SER A 212 2.83 15.07 6.36
N HIS A 213 3.56 15.54 5.37
CA HIS A 213 4.37 16.76 5.51
C HIS A 213 3.54 18.04 5.78
N SER A 214 2.25 18.00 5.45
CA SER A 214 1.28 19.08 5.78
C SER A 214 0.67 18.96 7.18
N ASP A 215 1.26 18.14 8.07
CA ASP A 215 0.75 17.86 9.41
C ASP A 215 -0.67 17.23 9.42
N GLU A 216 -1.10 16.64 8.31
CA GLU A 216 -2.37 15.92 8.23
C GLU A 216 -2.20 14.51 8.80
N PHE A 217 -3.13 14.06 9.63
CA PHE A 217 -3.11 12.72 10.21
C PHE A 217 -3.25 11.65 9.11
N ALA A 218 -2.25 10.79 8.97
CA ALA A 218 -2.15 9.78 7.91
C ALA A 218 -2.26 8.34 8.40
N GLY A 219 -2.21 8.10 9.72
CA GLY A 219 -2.45 6.78 10.27
C GLY A 219 -1.91 6.56 11.66
N CYS A 220 -2.29 5.45 12.27
CA CYS A 220 -1.77 5.03 13.58
C CYS A 220 -1.81 3.52 13.75
N ILE A 221 -0.97 3.05 14.67
CA ILE A 221 -1.03 1.71 15.26
C ILE A 221 -0.89 1.84 16.77
N THR A 222 -1.71 1.11 17.51
CA THR A 222 -1.63 1.07 18.97
C THR A 222 -1.71 -0.37 19.47
N VAL A 223 -0.91 -0.67 20.47
CA VAL A 223 -0.88 -1.95 21.16
C VAL A 223 -0.88 -1.70 22.65
N SER A 224 -1.51 -2.58 23.42
CA SER A 224 -1.51 -2.53 24.88
C SER A 224 -1.16 -3.88 25.48
N GLN A 225 -0.87 -3.88 26.76
CA GLN A 225 -0.64 -5.13 27.48
C GLN A 225 -1.95 -5.88 27.66
N MET A 226 -2.06 -7.13 27.19
CA MET A 226 -3.27 -7.92 27.22
C MET A 226 -3.76 -8.22 28.65
N ALA A 227 -2.83 -8.50 29.58
CA ALA A 227 -3.19 -8.81 30.97
C ALA A 227 -2.07 -8.38 31.95
N LYS A 228 -2.46 -7.83 33.10
CA LYS A 228 -1.53 -7.30 34.12
C LYS A 228 -0.44 -8.30 34.57
N LYS A 229 -0.76 -9.58 34.56
CA LYS A 229 0.19 -10.65 34.96
C LYS A 229 1.07 -11.17 33.81
N GLN A 230 0.68 -10.93 32.57
CA GLN A 230 1.38 -11.41 31.36
C GLN A 230 2.03 -10.22 30.66
N LYS A 231 3.18 -9.79 31.20
CA LYS A 231 3.87 -8.58 30.71
C LYS A 231 4.48 -8.73 29.33
N ASP A 232 4.74 -9.94 28.87
CA ASP A 232 5.38 -10.24 27.60
C ASP A 232 4.40 -10.35 26.42
N VAL A 233 3.08 -10.31 26.70
CA VAL A 233 2.02 -10.45 25.70
C VAL A 233 1.34 -9.12 25.49
N MET A 234 1.40 -8.65 24.25
CA MET A 234 0.73 -7.43 23.79
C MET A 234 -0.46 -7.77 22.91
N ILE A 235 -1.46 -6.92 22.92
CA ILE A 235 -2.61 -7.01 22.02
C ILE A 235 -2.68 -5.75 21.17
N MET A 236 -2.88 -5.90 19.86
CA MET A 236 -3.14 -4.76 18.99
C MET A 236 -4.53 -4.21 19.31
N THR A 237 -4.59 -2.96 19.71
CA THR A 237 -5.82 -2.25 20.08
C THR A 237 -6.39 -1.42 18.94
N GLY A 238 -5.57 -1.10 17.94
CA GLY A 238 -6.03 -0.42 16.74
C GLY A 238 -4.94 -0.28 15.69
N ILE A 239 -5.35 -0.36 14.44
CA ILE A 239 -4.55 0.05 13.27
C ILE A 239 -5.49 0.78 12.32
N PHE A 240 -5.10 1.98 11.94
CA PHE A 240 -5.94 2.83 11.12
C PHE A 240 -5.11 3.65 10.13
N VAL A 241 -5.57 3.69 8.89
CA VAL A 241 -5.05 4.56 7.82
C VAL A 241 -6.26 5.15 7.09
N PRO A 242 -6.42 6.49 7.09
CA PRO A 242 -7.48 7.17 6.36
C PRO A 242 -7.51 6.76 4.89
N GLU A 243 -8.69 6.75 4.29
CA GLU A 243 -8.90 6.24 2.92
C GLU A 243 -7.98 6.91 1.90
N GLN A 244 -7.81 8.24 2.00
CA GLN A 244 -6.93 9.00 1.13
C GLN A 244 -5.45 8.61 1.18
N PHE A 245 -5.02 7.94 2.24
CA PHE A 245 -3.63 7.51 2.44
C PHE A 245 -3.44 5.99 2.33
N ARG A 246 -4.51 5.23 2.05
CA ARG A 246 -4.41 3.77 1.88
C ARG A 246 -3.60 3.40 0.65
N GLY A 247 -2.85 2.30 0.79
CA GLY A 247 -1.99 1.77 -0.28
C GLY A 247 -0.69 2.54 -0.52
N LEU A 248 -0.34 3.50 0.33
CA LEU A 248 0.94 4.23 0.29
C LEU A 248 2.03 3.60 1.18
N GLY A 249 1.85 2.34 1.61
CA GLY A 249 2.83 1.64 2.46
C GLY A 249 2.77 2.01 3.96
N ILE A 250 1.99 3.01 4.36
CA ILE A 250 1.92 3.50 5.76
C ILE A 250 1.58 2.38 6.73
N CYS A 251 0.63 1.51 6.38
CA CYS A 251 0.23 0.40 7.24
C CYS A 251 1.39 -0.59 7.48
N THR A 252 2.16 -0.90 6.44
CA THR A 252 3.35 -1.77 6.51
C THR A 252 4.36 -1.17 7.46
N GLU A 253 4.68 0.10 7.28
CA GLU A 253 5.67 0.81 8.08
C GLU A 253 5.25 0.93 9.56
N LEU A 254 3.96 1.21 9.81
CA LEU A 254 3.41 1.25 11.17
C LEU A 254 3.56 -0.11 11.88
N ILE A 255 3.27 -1.22 11.18
CA ILE A 255 3.43 -2.57 11.73
C ILE A 255 4.90 -2.86 12.02
N GLN A 256 5.81 -2.60 11.08
CA GLN A 256 7.24 -2.86 11.22
C GLN A 256 7.83 -2.07 12.39
N LYS A 257 7.55 -0.77 12.48
CA LYS A 257 7.99 0.07 13.61
C LYS A 257 7.46 -0.42 14.95
N CYS A 258 6.19 -0.83 14.99
CA CYS A 258 5.57 -1.37 16.18
C CYS A 258 6.26 -2.68 16.61
N VAL A 259 6.46 -3.62 15.70
CA VAL A 259 7.16 -4.88 15.94
C VAL A 259 8.57 -4.63 16.46
N THR A 260 9.36 -3.81 15.77
CA THR A 260 10.74 -3.44 16.16
C THR A 260 10.78 -2.81 17.56
N LYS A 261 9.83 -1.90 17.86
CA LYS A 261 9.75 -1.29 19.19
C LYS A 261 9.44 -2.31 20.27
N LEU A 262 8.48 -3.21 20.02
CA LEU A 262 8.11 -4.25 20.97
C LEU A 262 9.26 -5.23 21.24
N GLN A 263 10.02 -5.62 20.21
CA GLN A 263 11.25 -6.42 20.36
C GLN A 263 12.29 -5.69 21.20
N THR A 264 12.51 -4.40 20.93
CA THR A 264 13.50 -3.57 21.69
C THR A 264 13.16 -3.49 23.17
N ILE A 265 11.86 -3.42 23.54
CA ILE A 265 11.41 -3.39 24.94
C ILE A 265 11.21 -4.80 25.54
N GLY A 266 11.65 -5.86 24.83
CA GLY A 266 11.67 -7.24 25.32
C GLY A 266 10.31 -7.92 25.40
N LYS A 267 9.33 -7.51 24.59
CA LYS A 267 8.06 -8.22 24.46
C LYS A 267 8.25 -9.47 23.60
N LYS A 268 7.44 -10.53 23.87
CA LYS A 268 7.58 -11.82 23.18
C LYS A 268 6.45 -12.10 22.18
N TRP A 269 5.26 -11.60 22.46
CA TRP A 269 4.07 -11.91 21.68
C TRP A 269 3.26 -10.68 21.38
N ILE A 270 2.76 -10.61 20.15
CA ILE A 270 1.71 -9.66 19.76
C ILE A 270 0.53 -10.43 19.20
N LEU A 271 -0.66 -10.12 19.69
CA LEU A 271 -1.92 -10.73 19.31
C LEU A 271 -2.79 -9.71 18.58
N ILE A 272 -3.40 -10.11 17.49
CA ILE A 272 -4.37 -9.29 16.76
C ILE A 272 -5.72 -10.01 16.80
N PRO A 273 -6.75 -9.45 17.46
CA PRO A 273 -8.10 -10.01 17.43
C PRO A 273 -8.73 -9.81 16.04
N ASP A 274 -9.43 -10.83 15.55
CA ASP A 274 -10.01 -10.87 14.21
C ASP A 274 -11.03 -9.74 13.91
N LEU A 275 -11.73 -9.25 14.92
CA LEU A 275 -12.75 -8.20 14.77
C LEU A 275 -12.22 -6.87 14.20
N PHE A 276 -10.91 -6.68 14.19
CA PHE A 276 -10.26 -5.40 13.80
C PHE A 276 -9.31 -5.54 12.61
N VAL A 277 -9.28 -6.70 11.96
CA VAL A 277 -8.39 -6.95 10.82
C VAL A 277 -9.21 -7.05 9.53
N PRO A 278 -9.23 -5.99 8.70
CA PRO A 278 -9.79 -6.10 7.36
C PRO A 278 -9.12 -7.23 6.57
N GLU A 279 -9.90 -7.97 5.77
CA GLU A 279 -9.38 -9.08 4.94
C GLU A 279 -8.17 -8.66 4.10
N ILE A 280 -8.15 -7.40 3.66
CA ILE A 280 -7.04 -6.81 2.86
C ILE A 280 -5.70 -6.76 3.61
N LEU A 281 -5.70 -6.77 4.94
CA LEU A 281 -4.47 -6.76 5.76
C LEU A 281 -3.92 -8.16 6.03
N GLN A 282 -4.68 -9.23 5.81
CA GLN A 282 -4.23 -10.59 6.11
C GLN A 282 -2.93 -10.97 5.37
N PRO A 283 -2.75 -10.68 4.06
CA PRO A 283 -1.51 -10.98 3.35
C PRO A 283 -0.30 -10.22 3.95
N LEU A 284 -0.51 -8.95 4.34
CA LEU A 284 0.53 -8.14 4.97
C LEU A 284 0.96 -8.73 6.31
N LEU A 285 0.00 -9.14 7.15
CA LEU A 285 0.29 -9.73 8.46
C LEU A 285 1.07 -11.04 8.33
N ILE A 286 0.67 -11.94 7.43
CA ILE A 286 1.39 -13.19 7.16
C ILE A 286 2.82 -12.90 6.74
N ARG A 287 3.02 -11.93 5.84
CA ARG A 287 4.35 -11.54 5.36
C ARG A 287 5.24 -10.96 6.47
N THR A 288 4.67 -10.22 7.41
CA THR A 288 5.40 -9.68 8.57
C THR A 288 5.61 -10.72 9.67
N GLY A 289 5.33 -12.00 9.41
CA GLY A 289 5.60 -13.11 10.31
C GLY A 289 4.47 -13.44 11.28
N PHE A 290 3.28 -12.84 11.12
CA PHE A 290 2.14 -13.22 11.93
C PHE A 290 1.58 -14.57 11.47
N GLU A 291 1.26 -15.42 12.42
CA GLU A 291 0.56 -16.68 12.17
C GLU A 291 -0.93 -16.53 12.47
N LYS A 292 -1.77 -17.08 11.59
CA LYS A 292 -3.22 -17.09 11.81
C LYS A 292 -3.59 -18.14 12.87
N ILE A 293 -4.21 -17.70 13.94
CA ILE A 293 -4.74 -18.58 15.00
C ILE A 293 -6.26 -18.41 15.09
N TYR A 294 -7.01 -19.51 14.87
CA TYR A 294 -8.48 -19.47 14.86
C TYR A 294 -9.04 -18.30 14.02
N SER A 295 -9.53 -17.27 14.69
CA SER A 295 -10.07 -16.04 14.11
C SER A 295 -9.13 -14.82 14.31
N GLY A 296 -7.88 -15.01 14.63
CA GLY A 296 -6.92 -13.92 14.86
C GLY A 296 -5.52 -14.25 14.35
N PHE A 297 -4.58 -13.36 14.64
CA PHE A 297 -3.17 -13.51 14.26
C PHE A 297 -2.28 -13.37 15.50
N ILE A 298 -1.17 -14.12 15.52
CA ILE A 298 -0.13 -14.05 16.53
C ILE A 298 1.24 -13.90 15.86
N LEU A 299 2.11 -13.16 16.47
CA LEU A 299 3.52 -13.06 16.10
C LEU A 299 4.39 -13.39 17.30
N ASP A 300 5.31 -14.35 17.12
CA ASP A 300 6.40 -14.63 18.05
C ASP A 300 7.57 -13.69 17.79
N LEU A 301 7.75 -12.72 18.65
CA LEU A 301 8.80 -11.71 18.55
C LEU A 301 10.19 -12.25 18.94
N THR A 302 10.29 -13.50 19.42
CA THR A 302 11.57 -14.13 19.78
C THR A 302 12.23 -14.84 18.62
N MET A 303 11.47 -15.12 17.55
CA MET A 303 11.91 -15.86 16.36
C MET A 303 12.27 -14.96 15.18
N ALA A 304 12.00 -13.65 15.27
CA ALA A 304 12.21 -12.66 14.19
C ALA A 304 13.62 -12.03 14.25
#